data_398ad07f4f88109e4a75bb1dd8729016
#
_entry.id   398ad07f4f88109e4a75bb1dd8729016
#
_cell.length_a   1.000
_cell.length_b   1.000
_cell.length_c   1.000
_cell.angle_alpha   90.00
_cell.angle_beta   90.00
_cell.angle_gamma   90.00
#
_symmetry.space_group_name_H-M   'P 1'
#
loop_
_entity.id
_entity.type
_entity.pdbx_description
1 polymer ?
#
loop_
_entity_poly.entity_id
_entity_poly.type
_entity_poly.pdbx_seq_one_letter_code
_entity_poly.pdbx_strand_id
1 'polypeptide(L)'
;MIKLLQRVGQGIFLRLESVLNGIFGPELNPLYYLGAITYWMFWIIVVSGFYIYVFYQTGVEEAFMSVEHITHQPWYLGGIMRSLHRYASDGMILAAILHMGRNFAFDRYRNFRWFSWYTGVAVLWLIYMAGINGYWLVWDKLAQFVAVATAEWLDYLPIFIAPLARNFLEQGSVNDRFFSLLSFAHLGIPLIAFAIIWIHTQRVPGAKTSPPRALKVGLTLSMIVLALVKPALSQGQADLNSTPSALNLDWFYLLTYPLLYSWSPGKVWALTGGITALALLLPFLGGKKRGKDEYEINSIPCGHMVTAKRGETILEASLRQGVYLPYLCRDGACGVCKGKILRGTIDYGIYQKGALTDAEKEQGLALFCCAKPLSDLEIECHEVDELRRFPVKTMSFSVKKMERMAQDVMVLELRPEGDEQMNFIAGQYVAVQLDDGTKRSYSIANAPHEPDRLQLHIRLVNGGKFTSHVFDGMKEGD
;
A
#
# COMPACT_ATOMS: atom_id res chain seq x y z
N MET A 1 1.46 6.18 22.64
CA MET A 1 1.03 7.19 21.67
C MET A 1 1.05 6.65 20.23
N ILE A 2 2.17 6.24 19.63
CA ILE A 2 2.25 5.75 18.24
C ILE A 2 1.24 4.64 17.95
N LYS A 3 1.16 3.59 18.77
CA LYS A 3 0.19 2.48 18.60
C LYS A 3 -1.27 2.92 18.65
N LEU A 4 -1.60 3.95 19.43
CA LEU A 4 -2.95 4.49 19.47
C LEU A 4 -3.27 5.19 18.15
N LEU A 5 -2.35 6.04 17.64
CA LEU A 5 -2.49 6.70 16.34
C LEU A 5 -2.60 5.69 15.20
N GLN A 6 -1.81 4.62 15.23
CA GLN A 6 -1.92 3.53 14.25
C GLN A 6 -3.29 2.84 14.30
N ARG A 7 -3.81 2.49 15.48
CA ARG A 7 -5.15 1.87 15.62
C ARG A 7 -6.27 2.79 15.11
N VAL A 8 -6.19 4.08 15.44
CA VAL A 8 -7.15 5.07 14.92
C VAL A 8 -7.06 5.15 13.41
N GLY A 9 -5.84 5.27 12.88
CA GLY A 9 -5.59 5.30 11.44
C GLY A 9 -6.10 4.03 10.73
N GLN A 10 -5.82 2.84 11.28
CA GLN A 10 -6.37 1.57 10.77
C GLN A 10 -7.89 1.59 10.72
N GLY A 11 -8.54 2.01 11.81
CA GLY A 11 -10.00 2.09 11.86
C GLY A 11 -10.58 3.02 10.79
N ILE A 12 -9.93 4.16 10.53
CA ILE A 12 -10.32 5.11 9.47
C ILE A 12 -10.14 4.44 8.10
N PHE A 13 -8.96 3.90 7.79
CA PHE A 13 -8.72 3.30 6.48
C PHE A 13 -9.61 2.08 6.21
N LEU A 14 -9.82 1.20 7.18
CA LEU A 14 -10.70 0.04 7.02
C LEU A 14 -12.16 0.43 6.74
N ARG A 15 -12.67 1.50 7.39
CA ARG A 15 -14.00 2.03 7.09
C ARG A 15 -14.08 2.61 5.68
N LEU A 16 -13.09 3.41 5.29
CA LEU A 16 -13.02 3.97 3.94
C LEU A 16 -12.89 2.86 2.88
N GLU A 17 -12.05 1.85 3.13
CA GLU A 17 -11.91 0.69 2.25
C GLU A 17 -13.24 -0.06 2.09
N SER A 18 -13.99 -0.25 3.18
CA SER A 18 -15.32 -0.90 3.13
C SER A 18 -16.31 -0.12 2.28
N VAL A 19 -16.37 1.22 2.45
CA VAL A 19 -17.26 2.08 1.64
C VAL A 19 -16.85 2.04 0.17
N LEU A 20 -15.57 2.19 -0.12
CA LEU A 20 -15.07 2.19 -1.50
C LEU A 20 -15.17 0.81 -2.17
N ASN A 21 -15.06 -0.27 -1.42
CA ASN A 21 -15.34 -1.62 -1.91
C ASN A 21 -16.81 -1.80 -2.29
N GLY A 22 -17.73 -1.16 -1.56
CA GLY A 22 -19.16 -1.15 -1.93
C GLY A 22 -19.45 -0.38 -3.21
N ILE A 23 -18.67 0.68 -3.50
CA ILE A 23 -18.87 1.54 -4.68
C ILE A 23 -18.16 0.98 -5.93
N PHE A 24 -16.88 0.61 -5.81
CA PHE A 24 -15.99 0.27 -6.92
C PHE A 24 -15.67 -1.22 -7.02
N GLY A 25 -16.04 -2.00 -6.01
CA GLY A 25 -15.54 -3.36 -5.84
C GLY A 25 -14.08 -3.40 -5.30
N PRO A 26 -13.66 -4.54 -4.72
CA PRO A 26 -12.33 -4.66 -4.12
C PRO A 26 -11.18 -4.53 -5.15
N GLU A 27 -11.43 -4.92 -6.40
CA GLU A 27 -10.40 -4.86 -7.46
C GLU A 27 -10.10 -3.43 -7.93
N LEU A 28 -11.06 -2.51 -7.82
CA LEU A 28 -10.94 -1.11 -8.28
C LEU A 28 -10.89 -0.11 -7.13
N ASN A 29 -10.76 -0.57 -5.88
CA ASN A 29 -10.65 0.32 -4.74
C ASN A 29 -9.36 1.17 -4.82
N PRO A 30 -9.46 2.51 -4.95
CA PRO A 30 -8.29 3.36 -5.14
C PRO A 30 -7.30 3.32 -3.97
N LEU A 31 -7.75 3.03 -2.74
CA LEU A 31 -6.87 2.94 -1.56
C LEU A 31 -5.87 1.79 -1.66
N TYR A 32 -6.15 0.77 -2.45
CA TYR A 32 -5.22 -0.34 -2.68
C TYR A 32 -4.13 -0.02 -3.71
N TYR A 33 -4.28 1.09 -4.44
CA TYR A 33 -3.38 1.50 -5.52
C TYR A 33 -2.75 2.88 -5.32
N LEU A 34 -2.78 3.45 -4.10
CA LEU A 34 -2.32 4.83 -3.85
C LEU A 34 -0.92 5.12 -4.42
N GLY A 35 0.06 4.24 -4.23
CA GLY A 35 1.40 4.41 -4.81
C GLY A 35 1.40 4.36 -6.34
N ALA A 36 0.60 3.48 -6.93
CA ALA A 36 0.44 3.39 -8.38
C ALA A 36 -0.30 4.61 -8.96
N ILE A 37 -1.28 5.16 -8.22
CA ILE A 37 -2.00 6.39 -8.56
C ILE A 37 -1.03 7.58 -8.53
N THR A 38 -0.21 7.71 -7.48
CA THR A 38 0.83 8.75 -7.40
C THR A 38 1.76 8.70 -8.62
N TYR A 39 2.18 7.50 -9.02
CA TYR A 39 3.03 7.32 -10.19
C TYR A 39 2.29 7.60 -11.51
N TRP A 40 0.99 7.29 -11.61
CA TRP A 40 0.16 7.65 -12.77
C TRP A 40 -0.01 9.17 -12.90
N MET A 41 -0.26 9.87 -11.78
CA MET A 41 -0.32 11.33 -11.75
C MET A 41 1.00 11.96 -12.19
N PHE A 42 2.14 11.40 -11.76
CA PHE A 42 3.45 11.85 -12.21
C PHE A 42 3.56 11.82 -13.74
N TRP A 43 3.08 10.77 -14.40
CA TRP A 43 3.10 10.70 -15.86
C TRP A 43 2.17 11.73 -16.53
N ILE A 44 1.01 11.99 -15.94
CA ILE A 44 0.11 13.07 -16.43
C ILE A 44 0.82 14.42 -16.32
N ILE A 45 1.53 14.68 -15.21
CA ILE A 45 2.32 15.92 -15.00
C ILE A 45 3.43 16.01 -16.05
N VAL A 46 4.17 14.93 -16.29
CA VAL A 46 5.26 14.93 -17.29
C VAL A 46 4.73 15.24 -18.68
N VAL A 47 3.66 14.58 -19.12
CA VAL A 47 3.09 14.78 -20.46
C VAL A 47 2.52 16.19 -20.62
N SER A 48 1.73 16.66 -19.65
CA SER A 48 1.16 18.01 -19.69
C SER A 48 2.23 19.09 -19.52
N GLY A 49 3.24 18.84 -18.68
CA GLY A 49 4.37 19.75 -18.48
C GLY A 49 5.25 19.88 -19.72
N PHE A 50 5.48 18.78 -20.45
CA PHE A 50 6.18 18.82 -21.72
C PHE A 50 5.43 19.68 -22.75
N TYR A 51 4.10 19.52 -22.82
CA TYR A 51 3.28 20.37 -23.69
C TYR A 51 3.41 21.84 -23.32
N ILE A 52 3.27 22.19 -22.03
CA ILE A 52 3.41 23.58 -21.56
C ILE A 52 4.80 24.12 -21.91
N TYR A 53 5.86 23.34 -21.66
CA TYR A 53 7.23 23.75 -21.88
C TYR A 53 7.54 24.14 -23.35
N VAL A 54 6.89 23.49 -24.31
CA VAL A 54 7.05 23.83 -25.74
C VAL A 54 6.63 25.28 -26.06
N PHE A 55 5.65 25.81 -25.32
CA PHE A 55 5.09 27.14 -25.57
C PHE A 55 5.50 28.18 -24.51
N TYR A 56 6.10 27.73 -23.41
CA TYR A 56 6.51 28.58 -22.30
C TYR A 56 7.79 29.37 -22.69
N GLN A 57 7.77 30.68 -22.40
CA GLN A 57 8.93 31.56 -22.61
C GLN A 57 9.45 32.03 -21.25
N THR A 58 10.77 31.91 -21.05
CA THR A 58 11.42 32.35 -19.81
C THR A 58 11.70 33.85 -19.90
N GLY A 59 11.24 34.62 -18.94
CA GLY A 59 11.47 36.08 -18.88
C GLY A 59 10.51 36.72 -17.89
N VAL A 60 10.81 37.94 -17.48
CA VAL A 60 9.99 38.68 -16.50
C VAL A 60 8.64 39.06 -17.10
N GLU A 61 8.60 39.47 -18.33
CA GLU A 61 7.37 39.83 -19.05
C GLU A 61 6.78 38.63 -19.78
N GLU A 62 7.63 37.82 -20.41
CA GLU A 62 7.25 36.69 -21.25
C GLU A 62 6.64 35.52 -20.46
N ALA A 63 7.09 35.27 -19.23
CA ALA A 63 6.58 34.16 -18.42
C ALA A 63 5.07 34.21 -18.27
N PHE A 64 4.53 35.32 -17.75
CA PHE A 64 3.10 35.52 -17.59
C PHE A 64 2.36 35.50 -18.94
N MET A 65 2.85 36.22 -19.92
CA MET A 65 2.22 36.34 -21.25
C MET A 65 2.17 35.01 -21.98
N SER A 66 3.23 34.17 -21.89
CA SER A 66 3.25 32.86 -22.52
C SER A 66 2.29 31.89 -21.84
N VAL A 67 2.15 31.94 -20.49
CA VAL A 67 1.18 31.14 -19.76
C VAL A 67 -0.26 31.53 -20.11
N GLU A 68 -0.55 32.82 -20.25
CA GLU A 68 -1.87 33.27 -20.69
C GLU A 68 -2.13 32.89 -22.17
N HIS A 69 -1.14 32.98 -23.04
CA HIS A 69 -1.24 32.49 -24.41
C HIS A 69 -1.57 30.98 -24.45
N ILE A 70 -0.85 30.15 -23.66
CA ILE A 70 -1.12 28.73 -23.54
C ILE A 70 -2.57 28.49 -23.07
N THR A 71 -3.04 29.25 -22.09
CA THR A 71 -4.39 29.11 -21.54
C THR A 71 -5.49 29.34 -22.56
N HIS A 72 -5.28 30.29 -23.48
CA HIS A 72 -6.25 30.75 -24.48
C HIS A 72 -6.02 30.19 -25.90
N GLN A 73 -5.21 29.13 -26.04
CA GLN A 73 -5.00 28.47 -27.32
C GLN A 73 -6.30 27.94 -27.96
N PRO A 74 -6.36 27.83 -29.30
CA PRO A 74 -7.51 27.26 -30.00
C PRO A 74 -7.93 25.90 -29.42
N TRP A 75 -9.25 25.64 -29.40
CA TRP A 75 -9.85 24.44 -28.82
C TRP A 75 -9.60 24.28 -27.33
N TYR A 76 -9.09 25.31 -26.66
CA TYR A 76 -8.77 25.28 -25.23
C TYR A 76 -7.79 24.17 -24.83
N LEU A 77 -7.02 23.63 -25.78
CA LEU A 77 -6.11 22.50 -25.53
C LEU A 77 -5.03 22.86 -24.51
N GLY A 78 -4.42 24.02 -24.66
CA GLY A 78 -3.40 24.51 -23.72
C GLY A 78 -3.97 24.76 -22.33
N GLY A 79 -5.19 25.30 -22.22
CA GLY A 79 -5.90 25.49 -20.97
C GLY A 79 -6.18 24.16 -20.25
N ILE A 80 -6.56 23.12 -21.01
CA ILE A 80 -6.73 21.76 -20.49
C ILE A 80 -5.38 21.21 -19.99
N MET A 81 -4.30 21.33 -20.77
CA MET A 81 -2.98 20.84 -20.40
C MET A 81 -2.43 21.54 -19.16
N ARG A 82 -2.60 22.87 -19.07
CA ARG A 82 -2.25 23.65 -17.88
C ARG A 82 -3.03 23.18 -16.65
N SER A 83 -4.33 23.00 -16.79
CA SER A 83 -5.19 22.55 -15.70
C SER A 83 -4.88 21.10 -15.28
N LEU A 84 -4.62 20.20 -16.24
CA LEU A 84 -4.17 18.83 -15.96
C LEU A 84 -2.85 18.82 -15.19
N HIS A 85 -1.87 19.65 -15.61
CA HIS A 85 -0.59 19.77 -14.91
C HIS A 85 -0.78 20.19 -13.46
N ARG A 86 -1.63 21.17 -13.24
CA ARG A 86 -1.97 21.69 -11.92
C ARG A 86 -2.68 20.65 -11.06
N TYR A 87 -3.80 20.10 -11.53
CA TYR A 87 -4.63 19.18 -10.74
C TYR A 87 -3.99 17.79 -10.57
N ALA A 88 -3.20 17.33 -11.53
CA ALA A 88 -2.42 16.10 -11.34
C ALA A 88 -1.35 16.29 -10.27
N SER A 89 -0.76 17.50 -10.14
CA SER A 89 0.19 17.80 -9.06
C SER A 89 -0.49 17.75 -7.69
N ASP A 90 -1.68 18.34 -7.55
CA ASP A 90 -2.47 18.27 -6.32
C ASP A 90 -2.87 16.83 -5.99
N GLY A 91 -3.36 16.10 -7.00
CA GLY A 91 -3.72 14.69 -6.86
C GLY A 91 -2.54 13.81 -6.46
N MET A 92 -1.35 14.10 -7.01
CA MET A 92 -0.12 13.36 -6.71
C MET A 92 0.30 13.54 -5.25
N ILE A 93 0.33 14.78 -4.74
CA ILE A 93 0.74 15.04 -3.35
C ILE A 93 -0.30 14.47 -2.36
N LEU A 94 -1.59 14.59 -2.66
CA LEU A 94 -2.66 14.00 -1.86
C LEU A 94 -2.54 12.48 -1.79
N ALA A 95 -2.38 11.83 -2.95
CA ALA A 95 -2.21 10.38 -3.02
C ALA A 95 -0.93 9.92 -2.31
N ALA A 96 0.18 10.68 -2.40
CA ALA A 96 1.43 10.40 -1.70
C ALA A 96 1.26 10.48 -0.17
N ILE A 97 0.59 11.52 0.32
CA ILE A 97 0.29 11.68 1.76
C ILE A 97 -0.59 10.53 2.26
N LEU A 98 -1.66 10.19 1.52
CA LEU A 98 -2.54 9.07 1.87
C LEU A 98 -1.78 7.73 1.82
N HIS A 99 -0.89 7.54 0.82
CA HIS A 99 -0.03 6.37 0.72
C HIS A 99 0.88 6.22 1.95
N MET A 100 1.55 7.29 2.35
CA MET A 100 2.37 7.30 3.56
C MET A 100 1.53 7.08 4.82
N GLY A 101 0.41 7.78 4.96
CA GLY A 101 -0.51 7.62 6.08
C GLY A 101 -1.03 6.19 6.24
N ARG A 102 -1.41 5.55 5.12
CA ARG A 102 -1.83 4.15 5.12
C ARG A 102 -0.70 3.20 5.53
N ASN A 103 0.51 3.40 4.99
CA ASN A 103 1.67 2.59 5.39
C ASN A 103 2.01 2.78 6.88
N PHE A 104 1.88 3.99 7.41
CA PHE A 104 2.03 4.27 8.84
C PHE A 104 0.96 3.54 9.67
N ALA A 105 -0.31 3.67 9.29
CA ALA A 105 -1.43 3.07 10.01
C ALA A 105 -1.30 1.54 10.11
N PHE A 106 -0.87 0.88 9.03
CA PHE A 106 -0.70 -0.57 8.97
C PHE A 106 0.72 -1.05 9.35
N ASP A 107 1.52 -0.22 9.99
CA ASP A 107 2.90 -0.50 10.44
C ASP A 107 3.86 -0.98 9.33
N ARG A 108 3.65 -0.51 8.08
CA ARG A 108 4.39 -0.93 6.88
C ARG A 108 5.57 -0.02 6.57
N TYR A 109 6.30 0.44 7.56
CA TYR A 109 7.43 1.38 7.38
C TYR A 109 8.67 0.97 8.20
N ARG A 110 8.62 -0.18 8.88
CA ARG A 110 9.69 -0.68 9.76
C ARG A 110 10.48 -1.79 9.09
N ASN A 111 11.50 -2.28 9.79
CA ASN A 111 12.35 -3.42 9.42
C ASN A 111 12.91 -3.25 7.99
N PHE A 112 12.77 -4.22 7.10
CA PHE A 112 13.27 -4.15 5.74
C PHE A 112 12.64 -3.01 4.89
N ARG A 113 11.53 -2.39 5.33
CA ARG A 113 10.86 -1.28 4.64
C ARG A 113 11.34 0.10 5.06
N TRP A 114 12.23 0.22 6.03
CA TRP A 114 12.73 1.52 6.48
C TRP A 114 13.32 2.35 5.34
N PHE A 115 14.05 1.71 4.43
CA PHE A 115 14.64 2.40 3.29
C PHE A 115 13.59 2.93 2.32
N SER A 116 12.53 2.13 2.01
CA SER A 116 11.42 2.59 1.19
C SER A 116 10.64 3.74 1.84
N TRP A 117 10.54 3.73 3.16
CA TRP A 117 9.96 4.85 3.91
C TRP A 117 10.79 6.13 3.77
N TYR A 118 12.12 6.05 3.91
CA TYR A 118 13.04 7.18 3.75
C TYR A 118 12.97 7.77 2.34
N THR A 119 13.03 6.93 1.32
CA THR A 119 12.90 7.38 -0.08
C THR A 119 11.51 7.99 -0.33
N GLY A 120 10.46 7.50 0.32
CA GLY A 120 9.13 8.10 0.29
C GLY A 120 9.08 9.51 0.87
N VAL A 121 9.72 9.74 2.02
CA VAL A 121 9.86 11.08 2.62
C VAL A 121 10.64 12.02 1.69
N ALA A 122 11.74 11.55 1.10
CA ALA A 122 12.54 12.34 0.16
C ALA A 122 11.73 12.72 -1.10
N VAL A 123 10.99 11.76 -1.67
CA VAL A 123 10.11 12.01 -2.84
C VAL A 123 9.03 13.03 -2.48
N LEU A 124 8.41 12.95 -1.30
CA LEU A 124 7.38 13.91 -0.88
C LEU A 124 7.94 15.34 -0.83
N TRP A 125 9.15 15.53 -0.30
CA TRP A 125 9.80 16.85 -0.32
C TRP A 125 10.13 17.33 -1.73
N LEU A 126 10.62 16.45 -2.61
CA LEU A 126 10.91 16.82 -4.00
C LEU A 126 9.65 17.21 -4.77
N ILE A 127 8.54 16.48 -4.57
CA ILE A 127 7.24 16.84 -5.15
C ILE A 127 6.80 18.22 -4.65
N TYR A 128 6.93 18.47 -3.35
CA TYR A 128 6.57 19.74 -2.76
C TYR A 128 7.41 20.90 -3.34
N MET A 129 8.75 20.74 -3.39
CA MET A 129 9.64 21.73 -3.97
C MET A 129 9.36 21.98 -5.46
N ALA A 130 9.11 20.93 -6.23
CA ALA A 130 8.75 21.06 -7.64
C ALA A 130 7.46 21.87 -7.82
N GLY A 131 6.43 21.59 -7.01
CA GLY A 131 5.17 22.32 -7.06
C GLY A 131 5.31 23.80 -6.70
N ILE A 132 6.03 24.12 -5.61
CA ILE A 132 6.30 25.51 -5.22
C ILE A 132 7.06 26.25 -6.33
N ASN A 133 8.09 25.64 -6.90
CA ASN A 133 8.81 26.22 -8.02
C ASN A 133 7.90 26.43 -9.24
N GLY A 134 6.95 25.51 -9.48
CA GLY A 134 5.96 25.64 -10.55
C GLY A 134 5.02 26.85 -10.42
N TYR A 135 4.68 27.24 -9.18
CA TYR A 135 3.93 28.49 -8.95
C TYR A 135 4.74 29.71 -9.40
N TRP A 136 6.04 29.76 -9.10
CA TRP A 136 6.89 30.91 -9.48
C TRP A 136 6.94 31.11 -10.98
N LEU A 137 6.91 30.05 -11.78
CA LEU A 137 7.02 30.12 -13.23
C LEU A 137 5.82 30.79 -13.91
N VAL A 138 4.66 30.85 -13.27
CA VAL A 138 3.48 31.53 -13.81
C VAL A 138 3.66 33.05 -13.79
N TRP A 139 4.38 33.57 -12.82
CA TRP A 139 4.68 34.97 -12.58
C TRP A 139 3.44 35.88 -12.55
N ASP A 140 2.41 35.37 -11.88
CA ASP A 140 1.22 36.14 -11.50
C ASP A 140 1.34 36.68 -10.05
N LYS A 141 0.31 37.36 -9.55
CA LYS A 141 0.28 37.89 -8.18
C LYS A 141 0.44 36.81 -7.12
N LEU A 142 -0.07 35.58 -7.37
CA LEU A 142 0.12 34.46 -6.48
C LEU A 142 1.57 33.99 -6.50
N ALA A 143 2.19 33.92 -7.66
CA ALA A 143 3.59 33.58 -7.82
C ALA A 143 4.52 34.55 -7.08
N GLN A 144 4.26 35.88 -7.20
CA GLN A 144 4.97 36.92 -6.48
C GLN A 144 4.90 36.69 -4.97
N PHE A 145 3.68 36.47 -4.44
CA PHE A 145 3.47 36.19 -3.03
C PHE A 145 4.23 34.94 -2.57
N VAL A 146 4.11 33.82 -3.30
CA VAL A 146 4.78 32.55 -2.97
C VAL A 146 6.30 32.72 -3.02
N ALA A 147 6.83 33.45 -4.00
CA ALA A 147 8.26 33.67 -4.15
C ALA A 147 8.85 34.44 -2.96
N VAL A 148 8.22 35.58 -2.61
CA VAL A 148 8.65 36.42 -1.46
C VAL A 148 8.55 35.63 -0.15
N ALA A 149 7.40 35.03 0.13
CA ALA A 149 7.17 34.28 1.36
C ALA A 149 8.10 33.05 1.49
N THR A 150 8.42 32.37 0.39
CA THR A 150 9.40 31.26 0.40
C THR A 150 10.80 31.79 0.69
N ALA A 151 11.18 32.89 0.06
CA ALA A 151 12.51 33.50 0.27
C ALA A 151 12.67 33.94 1.73
N GLU A 152 11.69 34.62 2.32
CA GLU A 152 11.67 35.00 3.73
C GLU A 152 11.74 33.78 4.67
N TRP A 153 11.05 32.71 4.32
CA TRP A 153 11.10 31.47 5.08
C TRP A 153 12.48 30.81 5.06
N LEU A 154 13.12 30.77 3.87
CA LEU A 154 14.47 30.23 3.67
C LEU A 154 15.55 31.10 4.33
N ASP A 155 15.41 32.43 4.32
CA ASP A 155 16.33 33.37 4.92
C ASP A 155 16.47 33.23 6.44
N TYR A 156 15.50 32.60 7.09
CA TYR A 156 15.61 32.25 8.50
C TYR A 156 16.73 31.22 8.77
N LEU A 157 17.08 30.40 7.78
CA LEU A 157 18.14 29.43 7.90
C LEU A 157 19.50 30.11 7.60
N PRO A 158 20.53 29.95 8.44
CA PRO A 158 21.84 30.58 8.24
C PRO A 158 22.65 29.84 7.14
N ILE A 159 22.01 29.55 5.98
CA ILE A 159 22.62 28.82 4.87
C ILE A 159 23.09 29.80 3.80
N PHE A 160 22.42 30.94 3.69
CA PHE A 160 22.69 31.94 2.65
C PHE A 160 23.49 33.09 3.21
N ILE A 161 24.50 33.56 2.45
CA ILE A 161 25.37 34.69 2.83
C ILE A 161 24.61 36.02 2.78
N ALA A 162 23.67 36.13 1.82
CA ALA A 162 22.80 37.29 1.66
C ALA A 162 21.32 36.86 1.65
N PRO A 163 20.40 37.66 2.19
CA PRO A 163 18.98 37.34 2.20
C PRO A 163 18.43 37.14 0.79
N LEU A 164 17.76 36.01 0.56
CA LEU A 164 17.12 35.69 -0.74
C LEU A 164 15.95 36.60 -1.05
N ALA A 165 15.17 36.99 -0.02
CA ALA A 165 14.03 37.90 -0.16
C ALA A 165 14.41 39.24 -0.75
N ARG A 166 15.64 39.71 -0.52
CA ARG A 166 16.19 40.94 -1.10
C ARG A 166 16.12 40.93 -2.63
N ASN A 167 16.33 39.77 -3.25
CA ASN A 167 16.26 39.65 -4.73
C ASN A 167 14.87 39.99 -5.29
N PHE A 168 13.81 39.99 -4.49
CA PHE A 168 12.45 40.33 -4.90
C PHE A 168 12.06 41.76 -4.53
N LEU A 169 12.96 42.48 -3.81
CA LEU A 169 12.74 43.87 -3.37
C LEU A 169 13.59 44.85 -4.16
N GLU A 170 14.70 44.41 -4.75
CA GLU A 170 15.60 45.26 -5.56
C GLU A 170 15.19 45.22 -7.04
N GLN A 171 15.03 46.40 -7.64
CA GLN A 171 14.78 46.51 -9.08
C GLN A 171 15.91 45.88 -9.89
N GLY A 172 15.55 45.04 -10.89
CA GLY A 172 16.50 44.36 -11.77
C GLY A 172 17.11 43.08 -11.25
N SER A 173 16.83 42.69 -9.98
CA SER A 173 17.26 41.38 -9.44
C SER A 173 16.46 40.24 -10.05
N VAL A 174 15.18 40.43 -10.27
CA VAL A 174 14.31 39.50 -10.99
C VAL A 174 14.46 39.79 -12.46
N ASN A 175 15.12 38.91 -13.21
CA ASN A 175 15.46 39.07 -14.63
C ASN A 175 15.28 37.74 -15.39
N ASP A 176 15.46 37.75 -16.70
CA ASP A 176 15.27 36.59 -17.56
C ASP A 176 16.18 35.39 -17.19
N ARG A 177 17.40 35.68 -16.72
CA ARG A 177 18.30 34.64 -16.24
C ARG A 177 17.76 33.96 -15.00
N PHE A 178 17.09 34.68 -14.12
CA PHE A 178 16.42 34.11 -12.94
C PHE A 178 15.31 33.15 -13.37
N PHE A 179 14.46 33.52 -14.33
CA PHE A 179 13.43 32.63 -14.87
C PHE A 179 14.00 31.40 -15.58
N SER A 180 15.10 31.57 -16.29
CA SER A 180 15.80 30.42 -16.90
C SER A 180 16.32 29.44 -15.87
N LEU A 181 16.86 29.93 -14.72
CA LEU A 181 17.28 29.07 -13.59
C LEU A 181 16.11 28.41 -12.93
N LEU A 182 15.00 29.10 -12.71
CA LEU A 182 13.77 28.52 -12.15
C LEU A 182 13.22 27.41 -13.03
N SER A 183 13.16 27.64 -14.33
CA SER A 183 12.72 26.66 -15.32
C SER A 183 13.62 25.41 -15.31
N PHE A 184 14.94 25.62 -15.28
CA PHE A 184 15.91 24.53 -15.14
C PHE A 184 15.70 23.74 -13.84
N ALA A 185 15.49 24.42 -12.71
CA ALA A 185 15.22 23.76 -11.42
C ALA A 185 13.90 22.99 -11.46
N HIS A 186 12.84 23.57 -12.07
CA HIS A 186 11.54 22.92 -12.21
C HIS A 186 11.60 21.63 -13.03
N LEU A 187 12.43 21.56 -14.03
CA LEU A 187 12.67 20.34 -14.82
C LEU A 187 13.61 19.37 -14.10
N GLY A 188 14.64 19.87 -13.42
CA GLY A 188 15.65 19.07 -12.74
C GLY A 188 15.13 18.33 -11.51
N ILE A 189 14.30 18.99 -10.67
CA ILE A 189 13.75 18.40 -9.47
C ILE A 189 12.89 17.14 -9.77
N PRO A 190 11.95 17.16 -10.73
CA PRO A 190 11.20 15.96 -11.13
C PRO A 190 12.07 14.84 -11.69
N LEU A 191 13.17 15.15 -12.38
CA LEU A 191 14.12 14.11 -12.84
C LEU A 191 14.81 13.42 -11.67
N ILE A 192 15.23 14.17 -10.66
CA ILE A 192 15.77 13.60 -9.41
C ILE A 192 14.68 12.79 -8.69
N ALA A 193 13.46 13.33 -8.61
CA ALA A 193 12.33 12.61 -8.02
C ALA A 193 12.05 11.29 -8.75
N PHE A 194 12.10 11.29 -10.10
CA PHE A 194 11.94 10.08 -10.91
C PHE A 194 13.00 9.02 -10.60
N ALA A 195 14.28 9.42 -10.47
CA ALA A 195 15.36 8.51 -10.11
C ALA A 195 15.13 7.90 -8.72
N ILE A 196 14.70 8.71 -7.74
CA ILE A 196 14.39 8.21 -6.39
C ILE A 196 13.12 7.35 -6.39
N ILE A 197 12.08 7.68 -7.16
CA ILE A 197 10.89 6.85 -7.33
C ILE A 197 11.28 5.49 -7.94
N TRP A 198 12.17 5.49 -8.94
CA TRP A 198 12.68 4.24 -9.51
C TRP A 198 13.38 3.38 -8.44
N ILE A 199 14.29 3.95 -7.66
CA ILE A 199 14.95 3.25 -6.54
C ILE A 199 13.91 2.76 -5.51
N HIS A 200 12.93 3.60 -5.17
CA HIS A 200 11.85 3.29 -4.23
C HIS A 200 11.06 2.06 -4.68
N THR A 201 10.65 2.02 -5.94
CA THR A 201 9.86 0.91 -6.51
C THR A 201 10.67 -0.37 -6.63
N GLN A 202 11.97 -0.30 -6.96
CA GLN A 202 12.85 -1.49 -7.01
C GLN A 202 13.07 -2.13 -5.64
N ARG A 203 12.90 -1.37 -4.56
CA ARG A 203 13.06 -1.87 -3.18
C ARG A 203 11.76 -2.45 -2.58
N VAL A 204 10.65 -2.37 -3.30
CA VAL A 204 9.37 -2.95 -2.90
C VAL A 204 9.05 -4.10 -3.86
N PRO A 205 9.32 -5.38 -3.51
CA PRO A 205 9.03 -6.52 -4.35
C PRO A 205 7.56 -6.55 -4.76
N GLY A 206 7.30 -6.78 -6.05
CA GLY A 206 5.94 -6.79 -6.58
C GLY A 206 5.20 -5.45 -6.53
N ALA A 207 5.94 -4.31 -6.43
CA ALA A 207 5.32 -2.99 -6.44
C ALA A 207 4.45 -2.78 -7.68
N LYS A 208 3.17 -2.52 -7.48
CA LYS A 208 2.27 -2.13 -8.57
C LYS A 208 2.57 -0.70 -8.95
N THR A 209 3.20 -0.49 -10.10
CA THR A 209 3.51 0.85 -10.64
C THR A 209 2.41 1.40 -11.55
N SER A 210 1.40 0.59 -11.88
CA SER A 210 0.29 0.99 -12.74
C SER A 210 -1.04 0.57 -12.11
N PRO A 211 -1.99 1.50 -11.93
CA PRO A 211 -3.35 1.15 -11.48
C PRO A 211 -4.08 0.33 -12.54
N PRO A 212 -5.17 -0.36 -12.20
CA PRO A 212 -6.06 -1.00 -13.18
C PRO A 212 -6.51 -0.03 -14.26
N ARG A 213 -6.71 -0.54 -15.49
CA ARG A 213 -7.06 0.30 -16.65
C ARG A 213 -8.28 1.17 -16.40
N ALA A 214 -9.35 0.60 -15.82
CA ALA A 214 -10.57 1.35 -15.51
C ALA A 214 -10.30 2.52 -14.54
N LEU A 215 -9.48 2.30 -13.53
CA LEU A 215 -9.12 3.35 -12.56
C LEU A 215 -8.26 4.45 -13.21
N LYS A 216 -7.30 4.09 -14.08
CA LYS A 216 -6.51 5.08 -14.85
C LYS A 216 -7.39 5.97 -15.72
N VAL A 217 -8.28 5.34 -16.49
CA VAL A 217 -9.20 6.05 -17.38
C VAL A 217 -10.14 6.94 -16.56
N GLY A 218 -10.74 6.41 -15.50
CA GLY A 218 -11.65 7.17 -14.63
C GLY A 218 -10.98 8.40 -14.01
N LEU A 219 -9.77 8.24 -13.44
CA LEU A 219 -9.01 9.35 -12.86
C LEU A 219 -8.64 10.41 -13.91
N THR A 220 -8.16 9.98 -15.08
CA THR A 220 -7.79 10.92 -16.16
C THR A 220 -9.00 11.69 -16.67
N LEU A 221 -10.12 11.00 -16.91
CA LEU A 221 -11.37 11.66 -17.34
C LEU A 221 -11.90 12.62 -16.27
N SER A 222 -11.87 12.24 -14.99
CA SER A 222 -12.28 13.13 -13.90
C SER A 222 -11.44 14.40 -13.85
N MET A 223 -10.13 14.31 -14.11
CA MET A 223 -9.25 15.48 -14.18
C MET A 223 -9.53 16.35 -15.40
N ILE A 224 -9.82 15.74 -16.57
CA ILE A 224 -10.21 16.51 -17.76
C ILE A 224 -11.54 17.24 -17.51
N VAL A 225 -12.53 16.57 -16.91
CA VAL A 225 -13.80 17.21 -16.53
C VAL A 225 -13.54 18.36 -15.56
N LEU A 226 -12.71 18.16 -14.55
CA LEU A 226 -12.32 19.20 -13.60
C LEU A 226 -11.62 20.37 -14.30
N ALA A 227 -10.73 20.11 -15.26
CA ALA A 227 -10.04 21.12 -16.06
C ALA A 227 -11.01 21.99 -16.89
N LEU A 228 -12.13 21.41 -17.33
CA LEU A 228 -13.17 22.14 -18.07
C LEU A 228 -14.12 22.92 -17.17
N VAL A 229 -14.51 22.34 -16.01
CA VAL A 229 -15.47 22.95 -15.08
C VAL A 229 -14.82 24.03 -14.22
N LYS A 230 -13.57 23.80 -13.80
CA LYS A 230 -12.81 24.73 -12.96
C LYS A 230 -11.39 24.87 -13.50
N PRO A 231 -11.17 25.63 -14.57
CA PRO A 231 -9.86 25.78 -15.17
C PRO A 231 -8.86 26.46 -14.21
N ALA A 232 -7.59 26.08 -14.33
CA ALA A 232 -6.50 26.75 -13.63
C ALA A 232 -6.16 28.08 -14.33
N LEU A 233 -6.52 29.19 -13.71
CA LEU A 233 -6.33 30.55 -14.25
C LEU A 233 -5.28 31.29 -13.43
N SER A 234 -4.60 32.26 -14.05
CA SER A 234 -3.69 33.21 -13.39
C SER A 234 -4.48 34.26 -12.60
N GLN A 235 -3.85 34.86 -11.59
CA GLN A 235 -4.46 35.87 -10.71
C GLN A 235 -4.01 37.30 -11.06
N GLY A 236 -3.74 37.58 -12.32
CA GLY A 236 -3.21 38.85 -12.82
C GLY A 236 -1.67 38.89 -12.72
N GLN A 237 -1.05 39.67 -13.58
CA GLN A 237 0.40 39.79 -13.67
C GLN A 237 1.03 40.25 -12.35
N ALA A 238 2.22 39.74 -12.03
CA ALA A 238 3.02 40.18 -10.88
C ALA A 238 3.45 41.63 -11.05
N ASP A 239 3.48 42.37 -9.96
CA ASP A 239 3.98 43.74 -9.89
C ASP A 239 4.77 43.93 -8.59
N LEU A 240 6.08 43.96 -8.69
CA LEU A 240 6.98 44.09 -7.55
C LEU A 240 6.87 45.45 -6.82
N ASN A 241 6.22 46.45 -7.43
CA ASN A 241 5.96 47.74 -6.79
C ASN A 241 4.71 47.73 -5.93
N SER A 242 3.94 46.66 -5.95
CA SER A 242 2.70 46.51 -5.18
C SER A 242 2.62 45.20 -4.42
N THR A 243 1.96 45.24 -3.25
CA THR A 243 1.67 44.00 -2.49
C THR A 243 0.29 43.50 -2.87
N PRO A 244 0.11 42.24 -3.24
CA PRO A 244 -1.21 41.70 -3.54
C PRO A 244 -2.12 41.74 -2.32
N SER A 245 -3.32 42.36 -2.48
CA SER A 245 -4.27 42.55 -1.40
C SER A 245 -5.26 41.40 -1.19
N ALA A 246 -5.50 40.58 -2.23
CA ALA A 246 -6.39 39.44 -2.19
C ALA A 246 -5.86 38.33 -3.12
N LEU A 247 -5.74 37.13 -2.59
CA LEU A 247 -5.22 35.97 -3.30
C LEU A 247 -6.06 34.73 -3.00
N ASN A 248 -6.29 33.91 -4.03
CA ASN A 248 -6.87 32.58 -3.86
C ASN A 248 -5.74 31.58 -3.63
N LEU A 249 -5.55 31.17 -2.38
CA LEU A 249 -4.53 30.21 -2.00
C LEU A 249 -4.99 28.78 -2.28
N ASP A 250 -4.05 27.97 -2.68
CA ASP A 250 -4.23 26.54 -2.79
C ASP A 250 -4.11 25.84 -1.43
N TRP A 251 -5.03 24.95 -1.13
CA TRP A 251 -5.09 24.22 0.13
C TRP A 251 -4.02 23.14 0.29
N PHE A 252 -3.44 22.61 -0.80
CA PHE A 252 -2.50 21.51 -0.71
C PHE A 252 -1.04 21.99 -0.64
N TYR A 253 -0.58 22.69 -1.66
CA TYR A 253 0.79 23.18 -1.72
C TYR A 253 1.03 24.38 -0.81
N LEU A 254 0.08 25.30 -0.72
CA LEU A 254 0.25 26.56 0.00
C LEU A 254 -0.30 26.52 1.43
N LEU A 255 -0.60 25.33 1.97
CA LEU A 255 -1.16 25.18 3.33
C LEU A 255 -0.26 25.80 4.42
N THR A 256 1.06 25.78 4.22
CA THR A 256 2.02 26.35 5.18
C THR A 256 2.15 27.87 5.09
N TYR A 257 1.77 28.50 3.99
CA TYR A 257 1.97 29.93 3.75
C TYR A 257 1.15 30.83 4.67
N PRO A 258 -0.12 30.58 4.96
CA PRO A 258 -0.84 31.34 5.99
C PRO A 258 -0.18 31.30 7.36
N LEU A 259 0.53 30.21 7.69
CA LEU A 259 1.26 30.11 8.96
C LEU A 259 2.47 31.04 9.01
N LEU A 260 3.13 31.33 7.88
CA LEU A 260 4.27 32.25 7.80
C LEU A 260 3.89 33.69 8.17
N TYR A 261 2.60 34.07 8.00
CA TYR A 261 2.09 35.38 8.42
C TYR A 261 1.55 35.41 9.86
N SER A 262 1.15 34.26 10.39
CA SER A 262 0.62 34.14 11.75
C SER A 262 1.71 33.79 12.76
N TRP A 263 2.74 33.10 12.33
CA TRP A 263 3.84 32.59 13.15
C TRP A 263 5.18 33.14 12.67
N SER A 264 6.17 33.15 13.55
CA SER A 264 7.54 33.43 13.10
C SER A 264 8.04 32.30 12.19
N PRO A 265 8.90 32.60 11.19
CA PRO A 265 9.48 31.58 10.29
C PRO A 265 10.13 30.43 11.04
N GLY A 266 10.77 30.69 12.19
CA GLY A 266 11.36 29.66 13.04
C GLY A 266 10.37 28.67 13.62
N LYS A 267 9.15 29.09 13.98
CA LYS A 267 8.08 28.17 14.42
C LYS A 267 7.60 27.28 13.29
N VAL A 268 7.51 27.81 12.07
CA VAL A 268 7.12 27.03 10.89
C VAL A 268 8.21 26.02 10.54
N TRP A 269 9.50 26.40 10.64
CA TRP A 269 10.62 25.47 10.51
C TRP A 269 10.63 24.40 11.59
N ALA A 270 10.33 24.77 12.84
CA ALA A 270 10.23 23.81 13.95
C ALA A 270 9.10 22.79 13.70
N LEU A 271 7.96 23.25 13.15
CA LEU A 271 6.83 22.36 12.79
C LEU A 271 7.21 21.43 11.64
N THR A 272 7.64 21.98 10.50
CA THR A 272 7.92 21.19 9.27
C THR A 272 9.14 20.31 9.45
N GLY A 273 10.22 20.82 10.04
CA GLY A 273 11.40 20.08 10.40
C GLY A 273 11.12 19.01 11.47
N GLY A 274 10.31 19.33 12.48
CA GLY A 274 9.88 18.39 13.51
C GLY A 274 9.06 17.24 12.94
N ILE A 275 8.09 17.52 12.06
CA ILE A 275 7.31 16.48 11.36
C ILE A 275 8.24 15.62 10.50
N THR A 276 9.17 16.23 9.76
CA THR A 276 10.13 15.51 8.93
C THR A 276 11.05 14.63 9.77
N ALA A 277 11.62 15.18 10.85
CA ALA A 277 12.48 14.42 11.76
C ALA A 277 11.70 13.26 12.40
N LEU A 278 10.46 13.50 12.84
CA LEU A 278 9.61 12.44 13.35
C LEU A 278 9.35 11.37 12.30
N ALA A 279 9.02 11.75 11.07
CA ALA A 279 8.81 10.81 9.97
C ALA A 279 10.06 9.95 9.72
N LEU A 280 11.24 10.55 9.71
CA LEU A 280 12.51 9.83 9.55
C LEU A 280 12.85 8.93 10.76
N LEU A 281 12.50 9.31 11.97
CA LEU A 281 12.73 8.52 13.17
C LEU A 281 11.70 7.40 13.38
N LEU A 282 10.49 7.52 12.80
CA LEU A 282 9.40 6.56 13.00
C LEU A 282 9.80 5.08 12.82
N PRO A 283 10.60 4.66 11.82
CA PRO A 283 11.00 3.26 11.67
C PRO A 283 11.70 2.68 12.89
N PHE A 284 12.36 3.53 13.69
CA PHE A 284 13.15 3.14 14.86
C PHE A 284 12.38 3.34 16.18
N LEU A 285 11.28 4.12 16.18
CA LEU A 285 10.52 4.44 17.38
C LEU A 285 9.45 3.38 17.65
N GLY A 286 9.39 2.89 18.89
CA GLY A 286 8.25 2.08 19.39
C GLY A 286 8.12 0.69 18.77
N GLY A 287 9.16 0.16 18.15
CA GLY A 287 9.23 -1.24 17.78
C GLY A 287 9.01 -2.11 19.03
N LYS A 288 8.16 -3.14 18.97
CA LYS A 288 8.25 -4.21 19.95
C LYS A 288 9.71 -4.65 19.95
N LYS A 289 10.35 -4.76 21.14
CA LYS A 289 11.54 -5.58 21.25
C LYS A 289 11.09 -6.96 20.73
N ARG A 290 11.57 -7.33 19.56
CA ARG A 290 11.33 -8.66 19.00
C ARG A 290 11.75 -9.65 20.09
N GLY A 291 10.83 -10.52 20.47
CA GLY A 291 11.27 -11.75 21.11
C GLY A 291 12.28 -12.37 20.16
N LYS A 292 13.38 -12.92 20.67
CA LYS A 292 14.41 -13.64 19.87
C LYS A 292 13.83 -14.73 18.94
N ASP A 293 12.52 -14.95 19.01
CA ASP A 293 11.78 -16.07 18.45
C ASP A 293 10.58 -15.67 17.57
N GLU A 294 10.55 -14.45 17.02
CA GLU A 294 9.47 -14.02 16.11
C GLU A 294 10.03 -13.49 14.80
N TYR A 295 9.42 -13.87 13.68
CA TYR A 295 9.75 -13.45 12.31
C TYR A 295 8.58 -12.73 11.66
N GLU A 296 8.84 -11.69 10.88
CA GLU A 296 7.81 -11.00 10.10
C GLU A 296 7.72 -11.60 8.70
N ILE A 297 6.49 -11.87 8.27
CA ILE A 297 6.15 -12.35 6.93
C ILE A 297 5.33 -11.26 6.25
N ASN A 298 5.84 -10.72 5.16
CA ASN A 298 5.15 -9.77 4.32
C ASN A 298 4.60 -10.47 3.09
N SER A 299 3.28 -10.43 2.91
CA SER A 299 2.61 -11.06 1.78
C SER A 299 2.37 -10.05 0.65
N ILE A 300 2.79 -10.39 -0.57
CA ILE A 300 2.73 -9.54 -1.76
C ILE A 300 1.97 -10.31 -2.86
N PRO A 301 1.01 -9.69 -3.53
CA PRO A 301 0.54 -8.31 -3.47
C PRO A 301 -0.50 -8.03 -2.37
N CYS A 302 -0.92 -9.03 -1.59
CA CYS A 302 -2.00 -8.89 -0.59
C CYS A 302 -1.71 -7.82 0.45
N GLY A 303 -0.44 -7.55 0.72
CA GLY A 303 0.01 -6.44 1.57
C GLY A 303 -0.23 -6.66 3.06
N HIS A 304 -0.46 -7.89 3.50
CA HIS A 304 -0.57 -8.24 4.91
C HIS A 304 0.81 -8.49 5.54
N MET A 305 0.97 -8.01 6.77
CA MET A 305 2.12 -8.35 7.60
C MET A 305 1.67 -9.31 8.69
N VAL A 306 2.28 -10.48 8.70
CA VAL A 306 2.01 -11.56 9.64
C VAL A 306 3.25 -11.79 10.48
N THR A 307 3.09 -12.01 11.79
CA THR A 307 4.18 -12.36 12.69
C THR A 307 4.14 -13.87 12.96
N ALA A 308 5.16 -14.60 12.54
CA ALA A 308 5.34 -16.00 12.87
C ALA A 308 6.21 -16.18 14.11
N LYS A 309 5.82 -17.08 14.99
CA LYS A 309 6.64 -17.53 16.14
C LYS A 309 7.69 -18.53 15.65
N ARG A 310 8.79 -18.66 16.37
CA ARG A 310 9.80 -19.66 16.06
C ARG A 310 9.19 -21.08 16.02
N GLY A 311 9.41 -21.77 14.92
CA GLY A 311 8.87 -23.11 14.69
C GLY A 311 7.44 -23.15 14.15
N GLU A 312 6.74 -22.03 14.10
CA GLU A 312 5.42 -21.90 13.47
C GLU A 312 5.57 -21.84 11.93
N THR A 313 4.70 -22.51 11.20
CA THR A 313 4.72 -22.45 9.73
C THR A 313 4.15 -21.14 9.19
N ILE A 314 4.47 -20.80 7.95
CA ILE A 314 3.96 -19.62 7.26
C ILE A 314 2.42 -19.65 7.23
N LEU A 315 1.83 -20.81 6.92
CA LEU A 315 0.38 -20.97 6.87
C LEU A 315 -0.29 -20.80 8.24
N GLU A 316 0.27 -21.42 9.30
CA GLU A 316 -0.27 -21.30 10.66
C GLU A 316 -0.26 -19.86 11.15
N ALA A 317 0.87 -19.16 10.96
CA ALA A 317 1.01 -17.76 11.31
C ALA A 317 0.01 -16.86 10.57
N SER A 318 -0.20 -17.15 9.27
CA SER A 318 -1.16 -16.42 8.43
C SER A 318 -2.59 -16.63 8.88
N LEU A 319 -3.01 -17.86 9.06
CA LEU A 319 -4.37 -18.21 9.51
C LEU A 319 -4.68 -17.64 10.90
N ARG A 320 -3.71 -17.71 11.83
CA ARG A 320 -3.85 -17.16 13.19
C ARG A 320 -4.10 -15.65 13.19
N GLN A 321 -3.67 -14.95 12.14
CA GLN A 321 -3.81 -13.49 12.02
C GLN A 321 -4.86 -13.08 10.97
N GLY A 322 -5.69 -14.03 10.51
CA GLY A 322 -6.81 -13.76 9.61
C GLY A 322 -6.41 -13.55 8.15
N VAL A 323 -5.21 -14.01 7.75
CA VAL A 323 -4.75 -14.03 6.36
C VAL A 323 -4.95 -15.44 5.79
N TYR A 324 -5.87 -15.58 4.86
CA TYR A 324 -6.29 -16.88 4.34
C TYR A 324 -5.55 -17.22 3.05
N LEU A 325 -4.40 -17.87 3.20
CA LEU A 325 -3.64 -18.43 2.08
C LEU A 325 -4.28 -19.74 1.59
N PRO A 326 -4.11 -20.13 0.31
CA PRO A 326 -4.62 -21.41 -0.19
C PRO A 326 -4.02 -22.57 0.60
N TYR A 327 -4.85 -23.51 1.03
CA TYR A 327 -4.39 -24.74 1.67
C TYR A 327 -5.42 -25.87 1.52
N LEU A 328 -4.97 -27.10 1.64
CA LEU A 328 -5.84 -28.28 1.68
C LEU A 328 -5.38 -29.28 2.75
N CYS A 329 -4.33 -30.09 2.50
CA CYS A 329 -3.93 -31.18 3.41
C CYS A 329 -3.22 -30.72 4.69
N ARG A 330 -2.57 -29.56 4.69
CA ARG A 330 -1.74 -29.01 5.78
C ARG A 330 -0.57 -29.92 6.22
N ASP A 331 -0.22 -30.91 5.44
CA ASP A 331 0.75 -31.97 5.76
C ASP A 331 1.79 -32.16 4.62
N GLY A 332 1.99 -31.16 3.79
CA GLY A 332 3.01 -31.17 2.75
C GLY A 332 2.80 -32.18 1.62
N ALA A 333 1.59 -32.72 1.42
CA ALA A 333 1.32 -33.80 0.47
C ALA A 333 0.63 -33.35 -0.82
N CYS A 334 -0.25 -32.33 -0.79
CA CYS A 334 -1.12 -31.99 -1.91
C CYS A 334 -0.61 -30.87 -2.83
N GLY A 335 0.35 -30.05 -2.38
CA GLY A 335 0.88 -28.94 -3.15
C GLY A 335 0.03 -27.68 -3.22
N VAL A 336 -1.21 -27.68 -2.70
CA VAL A 336 -2.16 -26.53 -2.80
C VAL A 336 -1.64 -25.26 -2.12
N CYS A 337 -0.92 -25.38 -1.02
CA CYS A 337 -0.32 -24.26 -0.28
C CYS A 337 1.04 -23.83 -0.84
N LYS A 338 1.36 -24.20 -2.08
CA LYS A 338 2.61 -23.81 -2.73
C LYS A 338 2.60 -22.31 -3.05
N GLY A 339 3.62 -21.60 -2.61
CA GLY A 339 3.82 -20.20 -2.89
C GLY A 339 5.29 -19.84 -2.97
N LYS A 340 5.60 -18.66 -3.51
CA LYS A 340 6.96 -18.22 -3.76
C LYS A 340 7.50 -17.42 -2.59
N ILE A 341 8.72 -17.74 -2.17
CA ILE A 341 9.52 -16.91 -1.26
C ILE A 341 10.26 -15.90 -2.13
N LEU A 342 9.93 -14.64 -1.96
CA LEU A 342 10.55 -13.54 -2.70
C LEU A 342 11.83 -13.07 -2.02
N ARG A 343 11.86 -13.14 -0.67
CA ARG A 343 13.02 -12.75 0.13
C ARG A 343 13.02 -13.46 1.48
N GLY A 344 14.22 -13.70 1.99
CA GLY A 344 14.46 -14.31 3.30
C GLY A 344 14.84 -15.79 3.20
N THR A 345 14.99 -16.43 4.36
CA THR A 345 15.40 -17.83 4.50
C THR A 345 14.35 -18.62 5.26
N ILE A 346 14.13 -19.86 4.86
CA ILE A 346 13.16 -20.77 5.46
C ILE A 346 13.78 -22.13 5.73
N ASP A 347 13.20 -22.84 6.70
CA ASP A 347 13.27 -24.29 6.80
C ASP A 347 12.07 -24.87 6.03
N TYR A 348 12.32 -25.70 5.04
CA TYR A 348 11.28 -26.31 4.21
C TYR A 348 10.40 -27.33 4.97
N GLY A 349 10.86 -27.81 6.12
CA GLY A 349 10.16 -28.82 6.91
C GLY A 349 10.08 -30.18 6.20
N ILE A 350 9.15 -31.02 6.66
CA ILE A 350 8.92 -32.38 6.11
C ILE A 350 7.77 -32.31 5.11
N TYR A 351 7.97 -32.80 3.90
CA TYR A 351 6.95 -32.80 2.84
C TYR A 351 7.22 -33.95 1.83
N GLN A 352 6.24 -34.27 1.01
CA GLN A 352 6.36 -35.27 -0.06
C GLN A 352 7.02 -34.65 -1.31
N LYS A 353 8.01 -35.36 -1.88
CA LYS A 353 8.75 -34.88 -3.07
C LYS A 353 7.83 -34.59 -4.27
N GLY A 354 6.70 -35.31 -4.40
CA GLY A 354 5.72 -35.06 -5.44
C GLY A 354 4.94 -33.74 -5.27
N ALA A 355 4.88 -33.19 -4.06
CA ALA A 355 4.20 -31.92 -3.79
C ALA A 355 5.11 -30.69 -4.04
N LEU A 356 6.43 -30.84 -3.92
CA LEU A 356 7.42 -29.80 -4.19
C LEU A 356 8.71 -30.47 -4.70
N THR A 357 9.05 -30.18 -5.95
CA THR A 357 10.26 -30.71 -6.62
C THR A 357 11.47 -29.85 -6.29
N ASP A 358 12.66 -30.40 -6.51
CA ASP A 358 13.92 -29.67 -6.29
C ASP A 358 14.06 -28.47 -7.27
N ALA A 359 13.61 -28.62 -8.52
CA ALA A 359 13.56 -27.52 -9.49
C ALA A 359 12.64 -26.35 -9.05
N GLU A 360 11.51 -26.65 -8.41
CA GLU A 360 10.61 -25.64 -7.86
C GLU A 360 11.23 -24.92 -6.65
N LYS A 361 12.01 -25.62 -5.84
CA LYS A 361 12.76 -24.98 -4.74
C LYS A 361 13.81 -24.00 -5.26
N GLU A 362 14.53 -24.37 -6.32
CA GLU A 362 15.51 -23.48 -6.97
C GLU A 362 14.83 -22.21 -7.51
N GLN A 363 13.56 -22.29 -7.90
CA GLN A 363 12.73 -21.14 -8.29
C GLN A 363 12.18 -20.34 -7.10
N GLY A 364 12.49 -20.76 -5.86
CA GLY A 364 12.05 -20.11 -4.64
C GLY A 364 10.65 -20.52 -4.18
N LEU A 365 10.08 -21.60 -4.70
CA LEU A 365 8.78 -22.10 -4.24
C LEU A 365 8.91 -22.89 -2.93
N ALA A 366 7.87 -22.80 -2.09
CA ALA A 366 7.78 -23.51 -0.82
C ALA A 366 6.33 -23.92 -0.52
N LEU A 367 6.15 -24.95 0.29
CA LEU A 367 4.85 -25.33 0.81
C LEU A 367 4.61 -24.59 2.13
N PHE A 368 3.73 -23.61 2.15
CA PHE A 368 3.52 -22.75 3.31
C PHE A 368 2.99 -23.47 4.54
N CYS A 369 2.38 -24.64 4.38
CA CYS A 369 1.98 -25.50 5.51
C CYS A 369 3.15 -26.21 6.21
N CYS A 370 4.32 -26.30 5.58
CA CYS A 370 5.51 -26.96 6.11
C CYS A 370 6.66 -25.97 6.36
N ALA A 371 6.75 -24.95 5.52
CA ALA A 371 7.83 -23.97 5.55
C ALA A 371 7.77 -23.10 6.82
N LYS A 372 8.89 -23.06 7.56
CA LYS A 372 9.07 -22.29 8.77
C LYS A 372 10.04 -21.15 8.54
N PRO A 373 9.73 -19.91 8.94
CA PRO A 373 10.65 -18.79 8.85
C PRO A 373 11.92 -19.01 9.68
N LEU A 374 13.07 -18.72 9.09
CA LEU A 374 14.38 -18.60 9.77
C LEU A 374 14.88 -17.16 9.78
N SER A 375 14.28 -16.29 8.97
CA SER A 375 14.47 -14.86 8.90
C SER A 375 13.14 -14.19 8.61
N ASP A 376 13.12 -12.85 8.54
CA ASP A 376 11.98 -12.14 7.96
C ASP A 376 11.79 -12.52 6.50
N LEU A 377 10.54 -12.70 6.09
CA LEU A 377 10.17 -13.18 4.79
C LEU A 377 9.34 -12.16 4.00
N GLU A 378 9.53 -12.17 2.69
CA GLU A 378 8.56 -11.67 1.72
C GLU A 378 8.07 -12.86 0.90
N ILE A 379 6.76 -13.04 0.85
CA ILE A 379 6.13 -14.15 0.14
C ILE A 379 5.17 -13.62 -0.91
N GLU A 380 5.08 -14.31 -2.04
CA GLU A 380 3.99 -14.12 -2.98
C GLU A 380 2.75 -14.83 -2.46
N CYS A 381 1.63 -14.08 -2.38
CA CYS A 381 0.40 -14.62 -1.84
C CYS A 381 -0.79 -14.29 -2.72
N HIS A 382 -1.69 -15.27 -2.82
CA HIS A 382 -3.05 -15.09 -3.31
C HIS A 382 -4.00 -15.45 -2.16
N GLU A 383 -4.79 -14.48 -1.70
CA GLU A 383 -5.81 -14.76 -0.68
C GLU A 383 -7.01 -15.44 -1.30
N VAL A 384 -7.60 -16.35 -0.53
CA VAL A 384 -8.86 -17.02 -0.87
C VAL A 384 -9.94 -16.43 0.04
N ASP A 385 -10.66 -15.41 -0.45
CA ASP A 385 -11.70 -14.72 0.33
C ASP A 385 -12.85 -15.65 0.75
N GLU A 386 -13.07 -16.72 0.02
CA GLU A 386 -14.07 -17.75 0.35
C GLU A 386 -13.75 -18.43 1.68
N LEU A 387 -12.47 -18.63 2.01
CA LEU A 387 -12.05 -19.23 3.29
C LEU A 387 -12.35 -18.33 4.50
N ARG A 388 -12.54 -17.03 4.32
CA ARG A 388 -12.97 -16.12 5.40
C ARG A 388 -14.38 -16.44 5.91
N ARG A 389 -15.23 -16.98 5.04
CA ARG A 389 -16.61 -17.35 5.40
C ARG A 389 -16.67 -18.65 6.20
N PHE A 390 -15.59 -19.45 6.15
CA PHE A 390 -15.48 -20.76 6.78
C PHE A 390 -14.26 -20.82 7.71
N PRO A 391 -14.25 -20.08 8.83
CA PRO A 391 -13.12 -20.09 9.77
C PRO A 391 -12.93 -21.50 10.36
N VAL A 392 -11.66 -21.84 10.60
CA VAL A 392 -11.34 -23.12 11.28
C VAL A 392 -11.94 -23.09 12.68
N LYS A 393 -12.86 -24.01 12.95
CA LYS A 393 -13.46 -24.23 14.26
C LYS A 393 -13.06 -25.59 14.81
N THR A 394 -12.97 -25.71 16.13
CA THR A 394 -12.89 -27.00 16.82
C THR A 394 -14.28 -27.33 17.36
N MET A 395 -14.81 -28.46 16.97
CA MET A 395 -16.16 -28.89 17.33
C MET A 395 -16.10 -30.33 17.84
N SER A 396 -16.97 -30.68 18.79
CA SER A 396 -17.17 -32.05 19.23
C SER A 396 -18.25 -32.71 18.37
N PHE A 397 -18.05 -34.00 18.08
CA PHE A 397 -18.97 -34.81 17.31
C PHE A 397 -19.23 -36.13 18.02
N SER A 398 -20.45 -36.62 17.97
CA SER A 398 -20.79 -37.96 18.36
C SER A 398 -20.95 -38.88 17.15
N VAL A 399 -20.55 -40.12 17.31
CA VAL A 399 -20.68 -41.17 16.28
C VAL A 399 -22.11 -41.61 16.18
N LYS A 400 -22.83 -41.25 15.11
CA LYS A 400 -24.24 -41.64 14.95
C LYS A 400 -24.40 -43.00 14.30
N LYS A 401 -23.55 -43.32 13.31
CA LYS A 401 -23.59 -44.56 12.56
C LYS A 401 -22.21 -44.99 12.12
N MET A 402 -21.95 -46.28 12.19
CA MET A 402 -20.76 -46.91 11.65
C MET A 402 -21.17 -48.01 10.67
N GLU A 403 -20.66 -47.92 9.44
CA GLU A 403 -20.99 -48.89 8.38
C GLU A 403 -19.72 -49.40 7.71
N ARG A 404 -19.50 -50.72 7.80
CA ARG A 404 -18.33 -51.35 7.18
C ARG A 404 -18.61 -51.65 5.71
N MET A 405 -18.04 -50.89 4.82
CA MET A 405 -18.24 -50.99 3.36
C MET A 405 -17.31 -52.02 2.71
N ALA A 406 -16.15 -52.26 3.30
CA ALA A 406 -15.17 -53.26 2.87
C ALA A 406 -14.35 -53.78 4.04
N GLN A 407 -13.47 -54.77 3.81
CA GLN A 407 -12.64 -55.32 4.88
C GLN A 407 -11.77 -54.24 5.56
N ASP A 408 -11.35 -53.20 4.78
CA ASP A 408 -10.44 -52.15 5.19
C ASP A 408 -11.08 -50.75 5.13
N VAL A 409 -12.40 -50.62 4.89
CA VAL A 409 -13.10 -49.35 4.78
C VAL A 409 -14.31 -49.26 5.69
N MET A 410 -14.32 -48.26 6.56
CA MET A 410 -15.40 -47.89 7.43
C MET A 410 -15.96 -46.51 7.05
N VAL A 411 -17.26 -46.38 6.94
CA VAL A 411 -17.97 -45.10 6.79
C VAL A 411 -18.45 -44.67 8.17
N LEU A 412 -18.03 -43.52 8.63
CA LEU A 412 -18.49 -42.90 9.87
C LEU A 412 -19.48 -41.78 9.51
N GLU A 413 -20.68 -41.83 10.11
CA GLU A 413 -21.60 -40.71 10.16
C GLU A 413 -21.53 -40.07 11.54
N LEU A 414 -21.07 -38.81 11.55
CA LEU A 414 -20.88 -38.04 12.76
C LEU A 414 -21.91 -36.91 12.83
N ARG A 415 -22.39 -36.60 14.03
CA ARG A 415 -23.27 -35.47 14.28
C ARG A 415 -22.58 -34.46 15.18
N PRO A 416 -22.64 -33.13 14.89
CA PRO A 416 -22.14 -32.12 15.82
C PRO A 416 -22.89 -32.22 17.17
N GLU A 417 -22.18 -32.02 18.25
CA GLU A 417 -22.78 -31.86 19.58
C GLU A 417 -23.30 -30.43 19.74
N GLY A 418 -24.55 -30.28 20.19
CA GLY A 418 -25.23 -28.99 20.33
C GLY A 418 -25.94 -28.52 19.05
N ASP A 419 -26.36 -27.24 19.03
CA ASP A 419 -27.13 -26.64 17.91
C ASP A 419 -26.21 -26.01 16.81
N GLU A 420 -24.93 -26.29 16.83
CA GLU A 420 -24.01 -25.74 15.85
C GLU A 420 -24.11 -26.47 14.49
N GLN A 421 -24.41 -25.70 13.42
CA GLN A 421 -24.37 -26.22 12.07
C GLN A 421 -22.94 -26.19 11.51
N MET A 422 -22.56 -27.26 10.82
CA MET A 422 -21.27 -27.35 10.17
C MET A 422 -21.36 -26.81 8.74
N ASN A 423 -20.85 -25.59 8.54
CA ASN A 423 -20.70 -25.01 7.22
C ASN A 423 -19.32 -25.32 6.65
N PHE A 424 -19.26 -25.92 5.47
CA PHE A 424 -18.03 -26.27 4.77
C PHE A 424 -18.18 -26.16 3.26
N ILE A 425 -17.06 -26.16 2.55
CA ILE A 425 -17.01 -26.15 1.08
C ILE A 425 -16.63 -27.55 0.59
N ALA A 426 -17.16 -27.95 -0.56
CA ALA A 426 -16.78 -29.23 -1.19
C ALA A 426 -15.25 -29.36 -1.34
N GLY A 427 -14.72 -30.52 -0.97
CA GLY A 427 -13.28 -30.79 -0.97
C GLY A 427 -12.54 -30.42 0.32
N GLN A 428 -13.23 -29.85 1.32
CA GLN A 428 -12.65 -29.65 2.65
C GLN A 428 -12.49 -30.98 3.42
N TYR A 429 -11.69 -30.92 4.47
CA TYR A 429 -11.43 -32.05 5.36
C TYR A 429 -11.54 -31.61 6.82
N VAL A 430 -11.71 -32.57 7.69
CA VAL A 430 -11.61 -32.39 9.14
C VAL A 430 -10.32 -32.97 9.69
N ALA A 431 -9.73 -32.33 10.69
CA ALA A 431 -8.59 -32.84 11.43
C ALA A 431 -9.09 -33.41 12.76
N VAL A 432 -9.16 -34.73 12.87
CA VAL A 432 -9.48 -35.41 14.12
C VAL A 432 -8.29 -35.30 15.07
N GLN A 433 -8.52 -34.75 16.26
CA GLN A 433 -7.51 -34.63 17.29
C GLN A 433 -7.62 -35.80 18.24
N LEU A 434 -6.48 -36.49 18.44
CA LEU A 434 -6.41 -37.60 19.39
C LEU A 434 -5.94 -37.13 20.75
N ASP A 435 -6.13 -37.96 21.79
CA ASP A 435 -5.78 -37.67 23.20
C ASP A 435 -4.30 -37.34 23.41
N ASP A 436 -3.41 -37.89 22.57
CA ASP A 436 -1.98 -37.57 22.58
C ASP A 436 -1.62 -36.28 21.87
N GLY A 437 -2.62 -35.49 21.43
CA GLY A 437 -2.46 -34.24 20.69
C GLY A 437 -2.13 -34.40 19.21
N THR A 438 -1.96 -35.61 18.70
CA THR A 438 -1.75 -35.85 17.28
C THR A 438 -3.03 -35.61 16.49
N LYS A 439 -2.90 -35.05 15.27
CA LYS A 439 -4.02 -34.77 14.38
C LYS A 439 -3.96 -35.63 13.14
N ARG A 440 -5.10 -36.11 12.69
CA ARG A 440 -5.24 -36.87 11.43
C ARG A 440 -6.36 -36.27 10.59
N SER A 441 -6.05 -36.02 9.32
CA SER A 441 -6.96 -35.34 8.39
C SER A 441 -7.75 -36.35 7.57
N TYR A 442 -9.05 -36.15 7.48
CA TYR A 442 -9.98 -36.97 6.70
C TYR A 442 -10.86 -36.08 5.84
N SER A 443 -10.97 -36.40 4.55
CA SER A 443 -11.86 -35.65 3.65
C SER A 443 -13.31 -35.82 4.02
N ILE A 444 -14.08 -34.74 3.93
CA ILE A 444 -15.52 -34.75 4.10
C ILE A 444 -16.14 -35.43 2.87
N ALA A 445 -16.95 -36.45 3.09
CA ALA A 445 -17.52 -37.28 2.02
C ALA A 445 -18.97 -36.88 1.66
N ASN A 446 -19.71 -36.22 2.54
CA ASN A 446 -21.04 -35.72 2.24
C ASN A 446 -21.02 -34.35 1.54
N ALA A 447 -22.14 -33.94 0.99
CA ALA A 447 -22.27 -32.67 0.29
C ALA A 447 -22.45 -31.49 1.25
N PRO A 448 -21.97 -30.26 0.90
CA PRO A 448 -22.08 -29.06 1.75
C PRO A 448 -23.51 -28.64 2.11
N HIS A 449 -24.51 -29.05 1.35
CA HIS A 449 -25.91 -28.77 1.63
C HIS A 449 -26.53 -29.70 2.68
N GLU A 450 -25.74 -30.58 3.27
CA GLU A 450 -26.12 -31.46 4.39
C GLU A 450 -25.34 -31.05 5.66
N PRO A 451 -25.66 -29.91 6.29
CA PRO A 451 -24.86 -29.34 7.36
C PRO A 451 -25.05 -30.07 8.73
N ASP A 452 -26.08 -30.91 8.83
CA ASP A 452 -26.46 -31.59 10.09
C ASP A 452 -25.67 -32.88 10.31
N ARG A 453 -24.88 -33.30 9.34
CA ARG A 453 -24.07 -34.52 9.41
C ARG A 453 -22.70 -34.34 8.77
N LEU A 454 -21.74 -35.09 9.28
CA LEU A 454 -20.40 -35.21 8.72
C LEU A 454 -20.16 -36.67 8.37
N GLN A 455 -19.87 -36.98 7.11
CA GLN A 455 -19.54 -38.32 6.69
C GLN A 455 -18.05 -38.43 6.36
N LEU A 456 -17.40 -39.44 6.93
CA LEU A 456 -15.99 -39.73 6.70
C LEU A 456 -15.82 -41.16 6.18
N HIS A 457 -15.01 -41.35 5.16
CA HIS A 457 -14.59 -42.67 4.71
C HIS A 457 -13.19 -42.98 5.25
N ILE A 458 -13.11 -43.88 6.20
CA ILE A 458 -11.89 -44.23 6.92
C ILE A 458 -11.34 -45.55 6.39
N ARG A 459 -10.16 -45.50 5.80
CA ARG A 459 -9.44 -46.70 5.38
C ARG A 459 -8.48 -47.15 6.47
N LEU A 460 -8.49 -48.46 6.83
CA LEU A 460 -7.60 -49.01 7.80
C LEU A 460 -6.15 -48.90 7.32
N VAL A 461 -5.31 -48.32 8.15
CA VAL A 461 -3.86 -48.24 7.95
C VAL A 461 -3.19 -49.05 9.07
N ASN A 462 -2.36 -50.04 8.70
CA ASN A 462 -1.66 -50.86 9.69
C ASN A 462 -0.80 -49.98 10.61
N GLY A 463 -1.02 -50.09 11.91
CA GLY A 463 -0.36 -49.26 12.92
C GLY A 463 -0.86 -47.81 12.99
N GLY A 464 -1.92 -47.47 12.28
CA GLY A 464 -2.54 -46.13 12.34
C GLY A 464 -3.39 -46.01 13.62
N LYS A 465 -3.01 -45.14 14.55
CA LYS A 465 -3.70 -44.95 15.84
C LYS A 465 -5.21 -44.72 15.72
N PHE A 466 -5.63 -43.75 14.92
CA PHE A 466 -7.05 -43.43 14.75
C PHE A 466 -7.78 -44.50 13.94
N THR A 467 -7.18 -44.99 12.85
CA THR A 467 -7.84 -45.99 12.01
C THR A 467 -8.02 -47.30 12.73
N SER A 468 -7.02 -47.77 13.54
CA SER A 468 -7.19 -48.95 14.40
C SER A 468 -8.27 -48.73 15.45
N HIS A 469 -8.32 -47.56 16.08
CA HIS A 469 -9.38 -47.22 17.05
C HIS A 469 -10.78 -47.28 16.39
N VAL A 470 -10.95 -46.78 15.20
CA VAL A 470 -12.22 -46.84 14.44
C VAL A 470 -12.67 -48.28 14.17
N PHE A 471 -11.72 -49.19 13.88
CA PHE A 471 -12.06 -50.59 13.53
C PHE A 471 -12.20 -51.52 14.74
N ASP A 472 -11.43 -51.24 15.80
CA ASP A 472 -11.27 -52.17 16.91
C ASP A 472 -11.94 -51.69 18.22
N GLY A 473 -12.17 -50.36 18.40
CA GLY A 473 -12.56 -49.80 19.67
C GLY A 473 -13.75 -48.85 19.65
N MET A 474 -14.00 -48.14 18.56
CA MET A 474 -15.05 -47.11 18.45
C MET A 474 -16.43 -47.75 18.33
N LYS A 475 -17.44 -47.11 18.95
CA LYS A 475 -18.85 -47.55 18.91
C LYS A 475 -19.75 -46.36 18.54
N GLU A 476 -20.95 -46.71 18.12
CA GLU A 476 -22.04 -45.72 17.98
C GLU A 476 -22.36 -45.10 19.33
N GLY A 477 -22.40 -43.80 19.41
CA GLY A 477 -22.57 -43.01 20.64
C GLY A 477 -21.29 -42.44 21.23
N ASP A 478 -20.10 -42.84 20.76
CA ASP A 478 -18.81 -42.29 21.20
C ASP A 478 -18.64 -40.84 20.74
#